data_a5827aed26c3aaba41be00a5e4c728e8
#
_entry.id   a5827aed26c3aaba41be00a5e4c728e8
#
_cell.length_a   1.000
_cell.length_b   1.000
_cell.length_c   1.000
_cell.angle_alpha   90.00
_cell.angle_beta   90.00
_cell.angle_gamma   90.00
#
_symmetry.space_group_name_H-M   'P 1'
#
loop_
_entity.id
_entity.type
_entity.pdbx_description
1 polymer ?
#
loop_
_entity_poly.entity_id
_entity_poly.type
_entity_poly.pdbx_seq_one_letter_code
_entity_poly.pdbx_strand_id
1 'polypeptide(L)'
;LRKAWSGEKFSYEGEFFQVTDAQLVPVPVQRPHPPMRMAASSPGTFKKVAAEGLPLFVGLRGDGLEELKGNIQVYRKTWNEMGHADDSSVFLRVPVYAAATKEAALEEPRECITHYFERQARMIAAAGAQGASAEEMRARTAKALAALSYDDIRRSRAAIGSPGMLVDQLTEWQEVLDIDGVVMELNAGNMLTEEQINTSVRLIAEDVMPAFR
;
A
#
# COMPACT_ATOMS: atom_id res chain seq x y z
N LEU A 1 -9.65 14.96 12.38
CA LEU A 1 -8.38 15.49 11.87
C LEU A 1 -8.55 16.87 11.22
N ARG A 2 -9.45 17.06 10.23
CA ARG A 2 -9.64 18.36 9.54
C ARG A 2 -9.88 19.51 10.52
N LYS A 3 -10.76 19.33 11.54
CA LYS A 3 -10.97 20.34 12.61
C LYS A 3 -9.69 20.65 13.38
N ALA A 4 -8.88 19.65 13.73
CA ALA A 4 -7.63 19.87 14.44
C ALA A 4 -6.60 20.67 13.61
N TRP A 5 -6.56 20.44 12.31
CA TRP A 5 -5.63 21.12 11.39
C TRP A 5 -5.98 22.57 11.06
N SER A 6 -7.20 23.03 11.42
CA SER A 6 -7.54 24.45 11.26
C SER A 6 -6.74 25.38 12.18
N GLY A 7 -6.22 24.83 13.30
CA GLY A 7 -5.53 25.60 14.34
C GLY A 7 -6.45 26.32 15.31
N GLU A 8 -7.75 26.24 15.10
CA GLU A 8 -8.75 26.75 16.02
C GLU A 8 -9.01 25.77 17.16
N LYS A 9 -9.49 26.25 18.28
CA LYS A 9 -10.00 25.40 19.36
C LYS A 9 -11.24 24.66 18.86
N PHE A 10 -11.33 23.37 19.15
CA PHE A 10 -12.45 22.55 18.73
C PHE A 10 -12.85 21.53 19.78
N SER A 11 -14.11 21.16 19.76
CA SER A 11 -14.64 20.00 20.46
C SER A 11 -15.20 19.01 19.43
N TYR A 12 -15.12 17.73 19.75
CA TYR A 12 -15.66 16.64 18.94
C TYR A 12 -16.23 15.57 19.85
N GLU A 13 -17.46 15.21 19.64
CA GLU A 13 -18.14 14.11 20.34
C GLU A 13 -18.51 13.05 19.30
N GLY A 14 -17.89 11.88 19.41
CA GLY A 14 -18.11 10.74 18.53
C GLY A 14 -18.26 9.45 19.33
N GLU A 15 -18.66 8.39 18.66
CA GLU A 15 -18.90 7.08 19.31
C GLU A 15 -17.65 6.53 20.01
N PHE A 16 -16.45 6.70 19.40
CA PHE A 16 -15.19 6.13 19.91
C PHE A 16 -14.22 7.16 20.46
N PHE A 17 -14.37 8.41 20.09
CA PHE A 17 -13.46 9.48 20.50
C PHE A 17 -14.23 10.72 20.94
N GLN A 18 -13.82 11.26 22.06
CA GLN A 18 -14.32 12.53 22.58
C GLN A 18 -13.15 13.48 22.81
N VAL A 19 -13.28 14.71 22.35
CA VAL A 19 -12.27 15.76 22.50
C VAL A 19 -12.96 17.03 22.92
N THR A 20 -12.48 17.66 24.00
CA THR A 20 -13.06 18.89 24.53
C THR A 20 -12.02 20.01 24.54
N ASP A 21 -12.37 21.15 23.94
CA ASP A 21 -11.58 22.40 23.93
C ASP A 21 -10.10 22.20 23.56
N ALA A 22 -9.84 21.31 22.58
CA ALA A 22 -8.49 21.00 22.12
C ALA A 22 -8.03 21.96 21.02
N GLN A 23 -6.72 22.19 20.97
CA GLN A 23 -6.07 22.98 19.94
C GLN A 23 -4.78 22.28 19.50
N LEU A 24 -4.58 22.12 18.20
CA LEU A 24 -3.34 21.57 17.65
C LEU A 24 -2.29 22.65 17.45
N VAL A 25 -1.11 22.48 18.05
CA VAL A 25 0.05 23.35 17.89
C VAL A 25 1.31 22.48 17.75
N PRO A 26 2.13 22.68 16.70
CA PRO A 26 1.95 23.59 15.57
C PRO A 26 0.88 23.11 14.59
N VAL A 27 0.33 24.01 13.80
CA VAL A 27 -0.58 23.69 12.69
C VAL A 27 0.21 23.29 11.44
N PRO A 28 -0.36 22.50 10.52
CA PRO A 28 0.25 22.22 9.23
C PRO A 28 0.53 23.49 8.41
N VAL A 29 1.59 23.46 7.62
CA VAL A 29 1.91 24.54 6.69
C VAL A 29 0.98 24.52 5.47
N GLN A 30 0.62 23.32 5.00
CA GLN A 30 -0.25 23.13 3.84
C GLN A 30 -1.67 23.67 4.10
N ARG A 31 -2.27 24.26 3.08
CA ARG A 31 -3.65 24.76 3.13
C ARG A 31 -4.51 24.08 2.06
N PRO A 32 -5.76 23.70 2.36
CA PRO A 32 -6.46 23.84 3.66
C PRO A 32 -5.95 22.88 4.75
N HIS A 33 -5.24 21.82 4.39
CA HIS A 33 -4.58 20.83 5.25
C HIS A 33 -3.64 19.95 4.41
N PRO A 34 -2.76 19.13 5.02
CA PRO A 34 -1.97 18.13 4.29
C PRO A 34 -2.86 17.19 3.47
N PRO A 35 -2.42 16.73 2.29
CA PRO A 35 -3.13 15.70 1.54
C PRO A 35 -3.36 14.47 2.41
N MET A 36 -4.58 13.93 2.35
CA MET A 36 -4.94 12.70 3.08
C MET A 36 -5.16 11.56 2.09
N ARG A 37 -4.71 10.38 2.45
CA ARG A 37 -5.01 9.14 1.76
C ARG A 37 -5.46 8.10 2.78
N MET A 38 -6.31 7.18 2.38
CA MET A 38 -6.78 6.11 3.26
C MET A 38 -6.41 4.75 2.71
N ALA A 39 -5.94 3.85 3.58
CA ALA A 39 -5.66 2.47 3.20
C ALA A 39 -6.94 1.65 3.18
N ALA A 40 -7.12 0.82 2.14
CA ALA A 40 -8.17 -0.17 2.07
C ALA A 40 -7.59 -1.57 1.84
N SER A 41 -8.13 -2.56 2.54
CA SER A 41 -7.69 -3.97 2.45
C SER A 41 -8.85 -4.96 2.39
N SER A 42 -10.10 -4.52 2.58
CA SER A 42 -11.28 -5.36 2.45
C SER A 42 -12.29 -4.72 1.49
N PRO A 43 -13.08 -5.50 0.73
CA PRO A 43 -13.99 -4.96 -0.29
C PRO A 43 -14.92 -3.86 0.22
N GLY A 44 -15.46 -4.01 1.43
CA GLY A 44 -16.34 -3.00 2.04
C GLY A 44 -15.65 -1.67 2.35
N THR A 45 -14.33 -1.70 2.61
CA THR A 45 -13.55 -0.49 2.89
C THR A 45 -13.35 0.36 1.65
N PHE A 46 -13.20 -0.25 0.46
CA PHE A 46 -13.05 0.48 -0.79
C PHE A 46 -14.23 1.41 -1.07
N LYS A 47 -15.46 0.91 -0.89
CA LYS A 47 -16.69 1.74 -1.02
C LYS A 47 -16.74 2.89 -0.02
N LYS A 48 -16.37 2.61 1.25
CA LYS A 48 -16.38 3.64 2.30
C LYS A 48 -15.38 4.74 2.00
N VAL A 49 -14.16 4.38 1.59
CA VAL A 49 -13.11 5.37 1.25
C VAL A 49 -13.53 6.22 0.06
N ALA A 50 -14.14 5.61 -0.97
CA ALA A 50 -14.69 6.33 -2.11
C ALA A 50 -15.82 7.29 -1.70
N ALA A 51 -16.74 6.85 -0.86
CA ALA A 51 -17.86 7.69 -0.39
C ALA A 51 -17.37 8.91 0.42
N GLU A 52 -16.26 8.78 1.15
CA GLU A 52 -15.62 9.87 1.91
C GLU A 52 -14.80 10.83 1.02
N GLY A 53 -14.65 10.56 -0.28
CA GLY A 53 -13.86 11.37 -1.20
C GLY A 53 -12.37 11.38 -0.84
N LEU A 54 -11.80 10.24 -0.44
CA LEU A 54 -10.39 10.12 -0.08
C LEU A 54 -9.63 9.25 -1.09
N PRO A 55 -8.47 9.73 -1.61
CA PRO A 55 -7.55 8.91 -2.38
C PRO A 55 -7.07 7.68 -1.62
N LEU A 56 -6.69 6.62 -2.35
CA LEU A 56 -6.40 5.30 -1.80
C LEU A 56 -4.91 5.00 -1.67
N PHE A 57 -4.57 4.26 -0.59
CA PHE A 57 -3.44 3.34 -0.55
C PHE A 57 -3.93 1.90 -0.57
N VAL A 58 -3.33 1.07 -1.41
CA VAL A 58 -3.63 -0.35 -1.53
C VAL A 58 -2.37 -1.19 -1.44
N GLY A 59 -2.51 -2.49 -1.15
CA GLY A 59 -1.41 -3.45 -1.14
C GLY A 59 -1.84 -4.78 -1.75
N LEU A 60 -0.88 -5.53 -2.25
CA LEU A 60 -1.10 -6.86 -2.83
C LEU A 60 -1.27 -7.92 -1.73
N ARG A 61 -2.49 -8.00 -1.19
CA ARG A 61 -2.92 -8.98 -0.19
C ARG A 61 -4.03 -9.86 -0.78
N GLY A 62 -4.47 -10.89 -0.07
CA GLY A 62 -5.56 -11.75 -0.54
C GLY A 62 -5.20 -12.55 -1.80
N ASP A 63 -6.11 -12.61 -2.75
CA ASP A 63 -5.98 -13.43 -3.97
C ASP A 63 -5.16 -12.75 -5.10
N GLY A 64 -4.50 -11.61 -4.82
CA GLY A 64 -3.53 -11.00 -5.71
C GLY A 64 -4.08 -9.89 -6.60
N LEU A 65 -3.54 -9.78 -7.82
CA LEU A 65 -3.81 -8.68 -8.74
C LEU A 65 -5.28 -8.61 -9.16
N GLU A 66 -5.91 -9.73 -9.47
CA GLU A 66 -7.30 -9.75 -9.96
C GLU A 66 -8.30 -9.30 -8.89
N GLU A 67 -8.14 -9.76 -7.64
CA GLU A 67 -8.98 -9.28 -6.53
C GLU A 67 -8.80 -7.78 -6.32
N LEU A 68 -7.54 -7.31 -6.32
CA LEU A 68 -7.23 -5.90 -6.13
C LEU A 68 -7.82 -5.04 -7.25
N LYS A 69 -7.70 -5.48 -8.52
CA LYS A 69 -8.32 -4.83 -9.68
C LYS A 69 -9.83 -4.66 -9.50
N GLY A 70 -10.53 -5.73 -9.13
CA GLY A 70 -11.96 -5.68 -8.88
C GLY A 70 -12.33 -4.68 -7.77
N ASN A 71 -11.56 -4.64 -6.69
CA ASN A 71 -11.76 -3.69 -5.60
C ASN A 71 -11.50 -2.23 -6.02
N ILE A 72 -10.47 -1.97 -6.83
CA ILE A 72 -10.19 -0.63 -7.38
C ILE A 72 -11.33 -0.18 -8.31
N GLN A 73 -11.86 -1.07 -9.15
CA GLN A 73 -13.02 -0.77 -9.99
C GLN A 73 -14.26 -0.38 -9.17
N VAL A 74 -14.51 -1.08 -8.05
CA VAL A 74 -15.59 -0.73 -7.13
C VAL A 74 -15.35 0.64 -6.49
N TYR A 75 -14.10 0.97 -6.12
CA TYR A 75 -13.73 2.29 -5.62
C TYR A 75 -13.98 3.39 -6.65
N ARG A 76 -13.46 3.26 -7.88
CA ARG A 76 -13.62 4.23 -8.97
C ARG A 76 -15.09 4.45 -9.32
N LYS A 77 -15.87 3.37 -9.41
CA LYS A 77 -17.31 3.43 -9.66
C LYS A 77 -18.05 4.22 -8.56
N THR A 78 -17.80 3.88 -7.30
CA THR A 78 -18.43 4.56 -6.16
C THR A 78 -18.03 6.03 -6.10
N TRP A 79 -16.76 6.36 -6.36
CA TRP A 79 -16.27 7.74 -6.44
C TRP A 79 -17.08 8.58 -7.43
N ASN A 80 -17.26 8.05 -8.64
CA ASN A 80 -18.03 8.72 -9.70
C ASN A 80 -19.52 8.85 -9.33
N GLU A 81 -20.12 7.82 -8.73
CA GLU A 81 -21.52 7.84 -8.28
C GLU A 81 -21.77 8.90 -7.19
N MET A 82 -20.78 9.17 -6.34
CA MET A 82 -20.85 10.20 -5.31
C MET A 82 -20.62 11.62 -5.85
N GLY A 83 -20.19 11.76 -7.10
CA GLY A 83 -19.98 13.06 -7.75
C GLY A 83 -18.77 13.83 -7.22
N HIS A 84 -17.77 13.15 -6.67
CA HIS A 84 -16.53 13.79 -6.24
C HIS A 84 -15.75 14.29 -7.46
N ALA A 85 -15.35 15.57 -7.43
CA ALA A 85 -14.60 16.23 -8.50
C ALA A 85 -13.08 16.17 -8.31
N ASP A 86 -12.63 15.77 -7.12
CA ASP A 86 -11.21 15.74 -6.75
C ASP A 86 -10.49 14.48 -7.28
N ASP A 87 -9.20 14.42 -7.00
CA ASP A 87 -8.31 13.33 -7.39
C ASP A 87 -8.66 11.99 -6.72
N SER A 88 -9.14 11.02 -7.52
CA SER A 88 -9.43 9.64 -7.10
C SER A 88 -8.19 8.74 -7.11
N SER A 89 -6.97 9.29 -6.97
CA SER A 89 -5.73 8.54 -7.18
C SER A 89 -5.57 7.33 -6.26
N VAL A 90 -5.02 6.27 -6.83
CA VAL A 90 -4.74 4.98 -6.17
C VAL A 90 -3.25 4.73 -6.17
N PHE A 91 -2.64 4.55 -5.00
CA PHE A 91 -1.23 4.25 -4.85
C PHE A 91 -1.03 2.83 -4.33
N LEU A 92 -0.26 2.04 -5.06
CA LEU A 92 0.12 0.69 -4.68
C LEU A 92 1.34 0.71 -3.75
N ARG A 93 1.18 0.22 -2.52
CA ARG A 93 2.28 -0.04 -1.61
C ARG A 93 2.80 -1.46 -1.80
N VAL A 94 4.08 -1.60 -2.10
CA VAL A 94 4.68 -2.88 -2.44
C VAL A 94 6.17 -2.93 -2.07
N PRO A 95 6.70 -4.08 -1.60
CA PRO A 95 8.14 -4.28 -1.48
C PRO A 95 8.82 -4.18 -2.84
N VAL A 96 9.93 -3.44 -2.89
CA VAL A 96 10.72 -3.25 -4.11
C VAL A 96 12.19 -3.49 -3.83
N TYR A 97 12.87 -4.20 -4.73
CA TYR A 97 14.33 -4.36 -4.69
C TYR A 97 14.92 -4.35 -6.10
N ALA A 98 15.94 -3.51 -6.29
CA ALA A 98 16.73 -3.42 -7.51
C ALA A 98 18.18 -3.82 -7.28
N ALA A 99 18.75 -4.60 -8.19
CA ALA A 99 20.19 -4.79 -8.29
C ALA A 99 20.64 -4.67 -9.75
N ALA A 100 21.96 -4.49 -9.97
CA ALA A 100 22.51 -4.24 -11.29
C ALA A 100 22.33 -5.41 -12.27
N THR A 101 22.29 -6.64 -11.75
CA THR A 101 22.08 -7.85 -12.57
C THR A 101 20.82 -8.59 -12.12
N LYS A 102 20.26 -9.38 -13.02
CA LYS A 102 19.10 -10.22 -12.73
C LYS A 102 19.41 -11.22 -11.62
N GLU A 103 20.59 -11.84 -11.66
CA GLU A 103 21.00 -12.86 -10.70
C GLU A 103 21.09 -12.27 -9.29
N ALA A 104 21.79 -11.14 -9.12
CA ALA A 104 21.88 -10.43 -7.85
C ALA A 104 20.50 -9.97 -7.35
N ALA A 105 19.69 -9.38 -8.23
CA ALA A 105 18.36 -8.92 -7.87
C ALA A 105 17.45 -10.05 -7.37
N LEU A 106 17.56 -11.26 -7.93
CA LEU A 106 16.74 -12.39 -7.53
C LEU A 106 17.24 -13.09 -6.26
N GLU A 107 18.52 -13.02 -5.96
CA GLU A 107 19.10 -13.76 -4.83
C GLU A 107 19.24 -12.91 -3.56
N GLU A 108 19.74 -11.69 -3.68
CA GLU A 108 20.03 -10.83 -2.52
C GLU A 108 18.82 -10.55 -1.61
N PRO A 109 17.61 -10.25 -2.10
CA PRO A 109 16.47 -9.95 -1.24
C PRO A 109 15.69 -11.21 -0.80
N ARG A 110 16.06 -12.41 -1.25
CA ARG A 110 15.30 -13.66 -1.05
C ARG A 110 14.90 -13.88 0.42
N GLU A 111 15.87 -13.90 1.30
CA GLU A 111 15.62 -14.14 2.74
C GLU A 111 14.79 -13.00 3.34
N CYS A 112 15.17 -11.76 3.06
CA CYS A 112 14.50 -10.57 3.55
C CYS A 112 13.00 -10.53 3.17
N ILE A 113 12.71 -10.79 1.90
CA ILE A 113 11.33 -10.75 1.37
C ILE A 113 10.52 -11.96 1.85
N THR A 114 11.09 -13.15 1.90
CA THR A 114 10.42 -14.34 2.46
C THR A 114 10.04 -14.10 3.92
N HIS A 115 10.99 -13.61 4.73
CA HIS A 115 10.74 -13.27 6.13
C HIS A 115 9.63 -12.22 6.29
N TYR A 116 9.59 -11.20 5.43
CA TYR A 116 8.52 -10.19 5.45
C TYR A 116 7.14 -10.82 5.28
N PHE A 117 6.94 -11.67 4.27
CA PHE A 117 5.63 -12.29 4.02
C PHE A 117 5.24 -13.30 5.08
N GLU A 118 6.17 -14.07 5.61
CA GLU A 118 5.93 -14.94 6.76
C GLU A 118 5.50 -14.15 8.00
N ARG A 119 6.17 -13.03 8.29
CA ARG A 119 5.79 -12.13 9.38
C ARG A 119 4.40 -11.54 9.16
N GLN A 120 4.08 -11.10 7.94
CA GLN A 120 2.75 -10.60 7.60
C GLN A 120 1.68 -11.67 7.83
N ALA A 121 1.90 -12.90 7.38
CA ALA A 121 0.99 -14.02 7.61
C ALA A 121 0.73 -14.25 9.10
N ARG A 122 1.79 -14.30 9.92
CA ARG A 122 1.68 -14.44 11.38
C ARG A 122 0.91 -13.27 12.04
N MET A 123 1.17 -12.03 11.62
CA MET A 123 0.48 -10.85 12.16
C MET A 123 -1.01 -10.86 11.81
N ILE A 124 -1.37 -11.23 10.58
CA ILE A 124 -2.76 -11.32 10.14
C ILE A 124 -3.49 -12.45 10.90
N ALA A 125 -2.84 -13.59 11.09
CA ALA A 125 -3.40 -14.71 11.85
C ALA A 125 -3.64 -14.36 13.33
N ALA A 126 -2.73 -13.59 13.94
CA ALA A 126 -2.83 -13.18 15.34
C ALA A 126 -3.79 -12.00 15.58
N ALA A 127 -4.13 -11.25 14.55
CA ALA A 127 -5.02 -10.10 14.68
C ALA A 127 -6.46 -10.56 14.93
N GLY A 128 -7.08 -10.06 16.01
CA GLY A 128 -8.51 -10.28 16.28
C GLY A 128 -9.39 -9.73 15.16
N ALA A 129 -10.54 -10.36 14.93
CA ALA A 129 -11.57 -9.89 14.02
C ALA A 129 -12.91 -9.78 14.73
N GLN A 130 -13.74 -8.83 14.33
CA GLN A 130 -15.11 -8.73 14.84
C GLN A 130 -16.04 -9.41 13.83
N GLY A 131 -16.60 -10.57 14.23
CA GLY A 131 -17.53 -11.36 13.44
C GLY A 131 -16.88 -12.50 12.65
N ALA A 132 -17.61 -13.61 12.52
CA ALA A 132 -17.14 -14.85 11.89
C ALA A 132 -16.65 -14.66 10.45
N SER A 133 -17.33 -13.88 9.64
CA SER A 133 -16.95 -13.61 8.24
C SER A 133 -15.61 -12.88 8.12
N ALA A 134 -15.32 -11.93 9.01
CA ALA A 134 -14.04 -11.23 9.03
C ALA A 134 -12.90 -12.15 9.52
N GLU A 135 -13.19 -13.04 10.45
CA GLU A 135 -12.25 -14.03 10.94
C GLU A 135 -11.87 -15.05 9.86
N GLU A 136 -12.84 -15.60 9.15
CA GLU A 136 -12.63 -16.51 8.02
C GLU A 136 -11.78 -15.86 6.90
N MET A 137 -12.10 -14.62 6.54
CA MET A 137 -11.33 -13.88 5.54
C MET A 137 -9.87 -13.71 5.98
N ARG A 138 -9.61 -13.34 7.23
CA ARG A 138 -8.25 -13.19 7.77
C ARG A 138 -7.51 -14.52 7.79
N ALA A 139 -8.14 -15.59 8.24
CA ALA A 139 -7.54 -16.91 8.25
C ALA A 139 -7.17 -17.37 6.83
N ARG A 140 -8.06 -17.14 5.84
CA ARG A 140 -7.78 -17.41 4.43
C ARG A 140 -6.60 -16.61 3.92
N THR A 141 -6.57 -15.31 4.19
CA THR A 141 -5.47 -14.42 3.75
C THR A 141 -4.15 -14.83 4.41
N ALA A 142 -4.13 -15.10 5.72
CA ALA A 142 -2.93 -15.53 6.41
C ALA A 142 -2.39 -16.86 5.86
N LYS A 143 -3.28 -17.83 5.60
CA LYS A 143 -2.92 -19.12 5.00
C LYS A 143 -2.38 -18.95 3.58
N ALA A 144 -3.02 -18.12 2.76
CA ALA A 144 -2.57 -17.84 1.40
C ALA A 144 -1.19 -17.20 1.37
N LEU A 145 -0.93 -16.21 2.23
CA LEU A 145 0.39 -15.57 2.34
C LEU A 145 1.46 -16.52 2.86
N ALA A 146 1.15 -17.39 3.82
CA ALA A 146 2.10 -18.37 4.36
C ALA A 146 2.47 -19.47 3.35
N ALA A 147 1.64 -19.70 2.34
CA ALA A 147 1.85 -20.72 1.32
C ALA A 147 2.64 -20.20 0.09
N LEU A 148 2.91 -18.90 0.01
CA LEU A 148 3.63 -18.31 -1.12
C LEU A 148 5.08 -18.77 -1.16
N SER A 149 5.51 -19.31 -2.30
CA SER A 149 6.93 -19.47 -2.59
C SER A 149 7.58 -18.11 -2.89
N TYR A 150 8.92 -18.03 -2.80
CA TYR A 150 9.62 -16.83 -3.22
C TYR A 150 9.31 -16.43 -4.68
N ASP A 151 9.17 -17.42 -5.55
CA ASP A 151 8.81 -17.18 -6.95
C ASP A 151 7.40 -16.63 -7.13
N ASP A 152 6.44 -17.03 -6.28
CA ASP A 152 5.09 -16.46 -6.29
C ASP A 152 5.11 -15.02 -5.77
N ILE A 153 5.87 -14.77 -4.71
CA ILE A 153 6.04 -13.43 -4.14
C ILE A 153 6.56 -12.45 -5.18
N ARG A 154 7.69 -12.78 -5.84
CA ARG A 154 8.30 -11.88 -6.83
C ARG A 154 7.46 -11.67 -8.09
N ARG A 155 6.59 -12.62 -8.45
CA ARG A 155 5.69 -12.47 -9.59
C ARG A 155 4.46 -11.62 -9.31
N SER A 156 3.96 -11.66 -8.07
CA SER A 156 2.63 -11.13 -7.80
C SER A 156 2.50 -10.28 -6.52
N ARG A 157 3.59 -10.10 -5.75
CA ARG A 157 3.52 -9.44 -4.43
C ARG A 157 4.64 -8.44 -4.17
N ALA A 158 5.75 -8.54 -4.89
CA ALA A 158 6.91 -7.68 -4.75
C ALA A 158 7.50 -7.38 -6.12
N ALA A 159 7.99 -6.18 -6.34
CA ALA A 159 8.70 -5.81 -7.55
C ALA A 159 10.21 -6.00 -7.33
N ILE A 160 10.77 -7.05 -7.95
CA ILE A 160 12.15 -7.50 -7.72
C ILE A 160 12.82 -7.77 -9.06
N GLY A 161 13.91 -7.07 -9.36
CA GLY A 161 14.59 -7.25 -10.63
C GLY A 161 15.74 -6.29 -10.90
N SER A 162 16.37 -6.44 -12.06
CA SER A 162 17.19 -5.37 -12.62
C SER A 162 16.30 -4.17 -12.99
N PRO A 163 16.86 -2.96 -13.20
CA PRO A 163 16.07 -1.79 -13.54
C PRO A 163 15.06 -2.02 -14.68
N GLY A 164 15.48 -2.65 -15.79
CA GLY A 164 14.58 -2.95 -16.91
C GLY A 164 13.43 -3.90 -16.50
N MET A 165 13.71 -4.93 -15.71
CA MET A 165 12.67 -5.84 -15.21
C MET A 165 11.66 -5.13 -14.31
N LEU A 166 12.12 -4.17 -13.49
CA LEU A 166 11.22 -3.37 -12.65
C LEU A 166 10.35 -2.44 -13.48
N VAL A 167 10.89 -1.80 -14.50
CA VAL A 167 10.11 -0.96 -15.43
C VAL A 167 9.00 -1.78 -16.07
N ASP A 168 9.33 -2.97 -16.63
CA ASP A 168 8.35 -3.85 -17.27
C ASP A 168 7.25 -4.28 -16.28
N GLN A 169 7.62 -4.75 -15.09
CA GLN A 169 6.67 -5.23 -14.09
C GLN A 169 5.77 -4.12 -13.53
N LEU A 170 6.33 -2.95 -13.25
CA LEU A 170 5.55 -1.81 -12.74
C LEU A 170 4.63 -1.22 -13.80
N THR A 171 5.03 -1.24 -15.08
CA THR A 171 4.19 -0.85 -16.21
C THR A 171 3.00 -1.82 -16.36
N GLU A 172 3.26 -3.13 -16.33
CA GLU A 172 2.19 -4.14 -16.34
C GLU A 172 1.19 -3.92 -15.18
N TRP A 173 1.69 -3.68 -13.97
CA TRP A 173 0.82 -3.44 -12.82
C TRP A 173 0.04 -2.13 -12.93
N GLN A 174 0.64 -1.08 -13.50
CA GLN A 174 -0.05 0.17 -13.76
C GLN A 174 -1.21 -0.03 -14.74
N GLU A 175 -0.98 -0.76 -15.83
CA GLU A 175 -2.00 -1.04 -16.85
C GLU A 175 -3.12 -1.96 -16.31
N VAL A 176 -2.75 -3.02 -15.58
CA VAL A 176 -3.72 -3.99 -15.05
C VAL A 176 -4.59 -3.41 -13.95
N LEU A 177 -3.99 -2.62 -13.05
CA LEU A 177 -4.65 -2.13 -11.83
C LEU A 177 -5.21 -0.71 -11.99
N ASP A 178 -4.84 0.03 -13.03
CA ASP A 178 -5.18 1.46 -13.19
C ASP A 178 -4.75 2.29 -11.97
N ILE A 179 -3.48 2.12 -11.55
CA ILE A 179 -2.89 2.84 -10.44
C ILE A 179 -2.15 4.09 -10.89
N ASP A 180 -2.14 5.11 -10.04
CA ASP A 180 -1.54 6.42 -10.30
C ASP A 180 -0.11 6.52 -9.76
N GLY A 181 0.32 5.56 -8.95
CA GLY A 181 1.68 5.54 -8.43
C GLY A 181 1.97 4.37 -7.50
N VAL A 182 3.24 4.27 -7.11
CA VAL A 182 3.76 3.20 -6.25
C VAL A 182 4.44 3.78 -5.01
N VAL A 183 4.14 3.21 -3.85
CA VAL A 183 4.86 3.45 -2.59
C VAL A 183 5.77 2.26 -2.32
N MET A 184 7.07 2.46 -2.47
CA MET A 184 8.07 1.40 -2.42
C MET A 184 8.54 1.12 -0.99
N GLU A 185 8.45 -0.13 -0.55
CA GLU A 185 9.05 -0.61 0.71
C GLU A 185 10.43 -1.20 0.41
N LEU A 186 11.48 -0.44 0.69
CA LEU A 186 12.85 -0.75 0.24
C LEU A 186 13.60 -1.77 1.08
N ASN A 187 13.16 -2.05 2.30
CA ASN A 187 13.73 -3.07 3.20
C ASN A 187 12.63 -3.68 4.05
N ALA A 188 11.62 -4.25 3.43
CA ALA A 188 10.39 -4.70 4.08
C ALA A 188 10.62 -5.74 5.18
N GLY A 189 11.58 -6.66 5.00
CA GLY A 189 11.97 -7.67 5.98
C GLY A 189 13.00 -7.20 7.02
N ASN A 190 13.60 -6.02 6.81
CA ASN A 190 14.63 -5.43 7.64
C ASN A 190 15.91 -6.31 7.79
N MET A 191 16.30 -6.98 6.70
CA MET A 191 17.45 -7.89 6.68
C MET A 191 18.49 -7.54 5.61
N LEU A 192 18.25 -6.51 4.79
CA LEU A 192 19.22 -6.05 3.79
C LEU A 192 20.32 -5.23 4.46
N THR A 193 21.52 -5.32 3.92
CA THR A 193 22.65 -4.47 4.35
C THR A 193 22.44 -3.03 3.86
N GLU A 194 23.12 -2.08 4.49
CA GLU A 194 23.09 -0.66 4.09
C GLU A 194 23.57 -0.49 2.64
N GLU A 195 24.61 -1.22 2.21
CA GLU A 195 25.10 -1.21 0.85
C GLU A 195 24.04 -1.66 -0.17
N GLN A 196 23.34 -2.77 0.12
CA GLN A 196 22.25 -3.28 -0.72
C GLN A 196 21.11 -2.28 -0.83
N ILE A 197 20.71 -1.67 0.30
CA ILE A 197 19.65 -0.66 0.32
C ILE A 197 20.04 0.55 -0.52
N ASN A 198 21.25 1.12 -0.30
CA ASN A 198 21.72 2.30 -0.99
C ASN A 198 21.88 2.06 -2.50
N THR A 199 22.38 0.88 -2.89
CA THR A 199 22.48 0.49 -4.30
C THR A 199 21.10 0.37 -4.93
N SER A 200 20.16 -0.30 -4.26
CA SER A 200 18.79 -0.46 -4.75
C SER A 200 18.08 0.90 -4.92
N VAL A 201 18.17 1.78 -3.93
CA VAL A 201 17.60 3.14 -3.99
C VAL A 201 18.16 3.92 -5.17
N ARG A 202 19.48 3.89 -5.35
CA ARG A 202 20.14 4.61 -6.45
C ARG A 202 19.66 4.10 -7.82
N LEU A 203 19.66 2.79 -8.04
CA LEU A 203 19.19 2.18 -9.28
C LEU A 203 17.72 2.51 -9.57
N ILE A 204 16.88 2.49 -8.54
CA ILE A 204 15.46 2.87 -8.67
C ILE A 204 15.36 4.36 -9.08
N ALA A 205 16.09 5.24 -8.42
CA ALA A 205 16.00 6.67 -8.66
C ALA A 205 16.55 7.09 -10.04
N GLU A 206 17.66 6.47 -10.46
CA GLU A 206 18.38 6.84 -11.69
C GLU A 206 17.83 6.11 -12.93
N ASP A 207 17.43 4.84 -12.82
CA ASP A 207 17.14 3.97 -13.96
C ASP A 207 15.67 3.50 -14.05
N VAL A 208 14.90 3.54 -12.95
CA VAL A 208 13.49 3.10 -12.95
C VAL A 208 12.53 4.29 -12.94
N MET A 209 12.67 5.20 -11.98
CA MET A 209 11.75 6.34 -11.84
C MET A 209 11.61 7.21 -13.09
N PRO A 210 12.67 7.45 -13.91
CA PRO A 210 12.54 8.26 -15.12
C PRO A 210 11.55 7.70 -16.15
N ALA A 211 11.30 6.39 -16.15
CA ALA A 211 10.34 5.75 -17.07
C ALA A 211 8.86 6.08 -16.75
N PHE A 212 8.59 6.65 -15.56
CA PHE A 212 7.22 6.94 -15.05
C PHE A 212 6.98 8.45 -14.83
N ARG A 213 7.76 9.31 -15.45
CA ARG A 213 7.65 10.79 -15.38
C ARG A 213 6.93 11.37 -16.58
#